data_e567d1378aa912f433c1aebf43cb7d65
#
_entry.id   e567d1378aa912f433c1aebf43cb7d65
#
_cell.length_a   1.000
_cell.length_b   1.000
_cell.length_c   1.000
_cell.angle_alpha   90.00
_cell.angle_beta   90.00
_cell.angle_gamma   90.00
#
_symmetry.space_group_name_H-M   'P 1'
#
loop_
_entity.id
_entity.type
_entity.pdbx_description
1 polymer ?
#
loop_
_entity_poly.entity_id
_entity_poly.type
_entity_poly.pdbx_seq_one_letter_code
_entity_poly.pdbx_strand_id
1 'polypeptide(L)'
;MKKLLSVLLVLVMVFSLAACGSGDNGGEAEGEVYNVGMICIGDENAAYDRNFYMAADAAKEQLAAKGINIAWTYTYNHPEGDPVATDCRDLGDAGCIAVFCNSYGMEPAMLTVAPEYPDTVFVGMTNENSWKDDLDNTVNAFPSVYEGRYLAGVAAGMKLQEMIDNGEIKADGKALTVLSKSS
;
A
#
# COMPACT_ATOMS: atom_id res chain seq x y z
N MET A 1 -49.59 -7.12 -35.12
CA MET A 1 -48.42 -6.29 -35.41
C MET A 1 -47.80 -5.70 -34.14
N LYS A 2 -48.54 -5.04 -33.23
CA LYS A 2 -47.97 -4.43 -32.03
C LYS A 2 -47.27 -5.42 -31.06
N LYS A 3 -47.82 -6.64 -30.89
CA LYS A 3 -47.25 -7.69 -30.02
C LYS A 3 -45.95 -8.30 -30.59
N LEU A 4 -45.83 -8.39 -31.91
CA LEU A 4 -44.64 -8.89 -32.58
C LEU A 4 -43.49 -7.89 -32.49
N LEU A 5 -43.80 -6.58 -32.52
CA LEU A 5 -42.84 -5.50 -32.40
C LEU A 5 -42.26 -5.43 -30.97
N SER A 6 -43.09 -5.69 -29.93
CA SER A 6 -42.62 -5.73 -28.50
C SER A 6 -41.69 -6.90 -28.24
N VAL A 7 -41.96 -8.07 -28.83
CA VAL A 7 -41.09 -9.25 -28.68
C VAL A 7 -39.75 -9.04 -29.39
N LEU A 8 -39.76 -8.41 -30.55
CA LEU A 8 -38.54 -8.06 -31.28
C LEU A 8 -37.68 -7.05 -30.53
N LEU A 9 -38.29 -6.05 -29.87
CA LEU A 9 -37.60 -5.03 -29.11
C LEU A 9 -36.93 -5.64 -27.83
N VAL A 10 -37.59 -6.59 -27.16
CA VAL A 10 -37.02 -7.30 -26.02
C VAL A 10 -35.86 -8.21 -26.43
N LEU A 11 -35.95 -8.86 -27.60
CA LEU A 11 -34.90 -9.71 -28.15
C LEU A 11 -33.63 -8.89 -28.48
N VAL A 12 -33.79 -7.67 -29.02
CA VAL A 12 -32.67 -6.77 -29.33
C VAL A 12 -31.98 -6.25 -28.08
N MET A 13 -32.73 -6.00 -26.99
CA MET A 13 -32.14 -5.60 -25.71
C MET A 13 -31.34 -6.72 -25.03
N VAL A 14 -31.74 -7.97 -25.18
CA VAL A 14 -31.02 -9.12 -24.63
C VAL A 14 -29.71 -9.38 -25.41
N PHE A 15 -29.68 -9.13 -26.71
CA PHE A 15 -28.45 -9.27 -27.53
C PHE A 15 -27.44 -8.12 -27.33
N SER A 16 -27.90 -6.93 -26.93
CA SER A 16 -26.98 -5.79 -26.68
C SER A 16 -26.19 -5.90 -25.38
N LEU A 17 -26.60 -6.74 -24.44
CA LEU A 17 -25.86 -7.06 -23.21
C LEU A 17 -24.76 -8.11 -23.44
N ALA A 18 -24.78 -8.83 -24.56
CA ALA A 18 -23.76 -9.84 -24.87
C ALA A 18 -22.59 -9.29 -25.72
N ALA A 19 -22.62 -8.01 -26.13
CA ALA A 19 -21.64 -7.43 -27.07
C ALA A 19 -20.59 -6.50 -26.42
N CYS A 20 -20.53 -6.43 -25.10
CA CYS A 20 -19.44 -5.74 -24.36
C CYS A 20 -18.48 -6.74 -23.73
N GLY A 21 -17.82 -7.53 -24.57
CA GLY A 21 -16.84 -8.50 -24.11
C GLY A 21 -15.93 -8.93 -25.25
N SER A 22 -15.15 -8.01 -25.80
CA SER A 22 -14.02 -8.36 -26.66
C SER A 22 -13.05 -7.19 -26.69
N GLY A 23 -12.02 -7.30 -25.90
CA GLY A 23 -10.88 -6.39 -25.92
C GLY A 23 -9.87 -6.77 -24.87
N ASP A 24 -9.02 -7.62 -25.27
CA ASP A 24 -7.62 -7.79 -24.91
C ASP A 24 -7.24 -8.94 -23.98
N ASN A 25 -6.38 -9.77 -24.54
CA ASN A 25 -5.80 -10.98 -23.99
C ASN A 25 -4.81 -10.68 -22.85
N GLY A 26 -5.32 -10.72 -21.63
CA GLY A 26 -4.54 -11.11 -20.48
C GLY A 26 -5.29 -12.27 -19.84
N GLY A 27 -4.69 -13.46 -19.75
CA GLY A 27 -5.35 -14.63 -19.20
C GLY A 27 -5.92 -14.29 -17.82
N GLU A 28 -7.25 -14.14 -17.74
CA GLU A 28 -7.97 -14.05 -16.49
C GLU A 28 -7.78 -15.38 -15.78
N ALA A 29 -7.03 -15.36 -14.69
CA ALA A 29 -7.02 -16.46 -13.76
C ALA A 29 -8.46 -16.61 -13.24
N GLU A 30 -9.13 -17.73 -13.56
CA GLU A 30 -10.40 -18.12 -12.95
C GLU A 30 -10.16 -18.33 -11.45
N GLY A 31 -10.37 -17.29 -10.65
CA GLY A 31 -10.17 -17.32 -9.20
C GLY A 31 -10.79 -16.10 -8.53
N GLU A 32 -11.15 -16.25 -7.27
CA GLU A 32 -11.61 -15.16 -6.43
C GLU A 32 -10.56 -14.05 -6.36
N VAL A 33 -10.99 -12.79 -6.54
CA VAL A 33 -10.12 -11.62 -6.46
C VAL A 33 -10.34 -10.95 -5.12
N TYR A 34 -9.29 -10.83 -4.32
CA TYR A 34 -9.31 -10.18 -3.02
C TYR A 34 -8.94 -8.71 -3.14
N ASN A 35 -9.83 -7.82 -2.71
CA ASN A 35 -9.54 -6.39 -2.66
C ASN A 35 -8.65 -6.06 -1.46
N VAL A 36 -7.60 -5.28 -1.69
CA VAL A 36 -6.66 -4.85 -0.66
C VAL A 36 -6.40 -3.36 -0.82
N GLY A 37 -6.50 -2.61 0.28
CA GLY A 37 -6.29 -1.17 0.31
C GLY A 37 -4.91 -0.79 0.84
N MET A 38 -4.37 0.34 0.36
CA MET A 38 -3.19 0.97 0.95
C MET A 38 -3.35 2.49 1.00
N ILE A 39 -3.24 3.04 2.19
CA ILE A 39 -3.24 4.49 2.44
C ILE A 39 -1.79 4.94 2.53
N CYS A 40 -1.41 5.89 1.67
CA CYS A 40 -0.03 6.32 1.46
C CYS A 40 0.14 7.80 1.78
N ILE A 41 1.21 8.14 2.49
CA ILE A 41 1.53 9.53 2.82
C ILE A 41 1.98 10.34 1.60
N GLY A 42 2.55 9.69 0.61
CA GLY A 42 2.96 10.25 -0.68
C GLY A 42 2.39 9.51 -1.88
N ASP A 43 2.96 9.76 -3.04
CA ASP A 43 2.62 9.10 -4.30
C ASP A 43 3.81 8.27 -4.85
N GLU A 44 3.65 7.73 -6.04
CA GLU A 44 4.68 6.90 -6.69
C GLU A 44 6.00 7.64 -6.99
N ASN A 45 6.01 8.97 -6.93
CA ASN A 45 7.21 9.78 -7.13
C ASN A 45 7.98 9.99 -5.83
N ALA A 46 7.33 9.80 -4.68
CA ALA A 46 7.97 9.87 -3.38
C ALA A 46 8.84 8.63 -3.15
N ALA A 47 10.13 8.82 -2.88
CA ALA A 47 11.09 7.73 -2.73
C ALA A 47 10.72 6.75 -1.60
N TYR A 48 10.07 7.24 -0.54
CA TYR A 48 9.58 6.42 0.55
C TYR A 48 8.43 5.51 0.10
N ASP A 49 7.38 6.09 -0.48
CA ASP A 49 6.16 5.38 -0.87
C ASP A 49 6.39 4.41 -2.02
N ARG A 50 7.26 4.76 -2.96
CA ARG A 50 7.62 3.92 -4.09
C ARG A 50 8.05 2.51 -3.68
N ASN A 51 8.73 2.36 -2.54
CA ASN A 51 9.16 1.05 -2.06
C ASN A 51 7.96 0.17 -1.66
N PHE A 52 6.89 0.78 -1.12
CA PHE A 52 5.67 0.05 -0.77
C PHE A 52 4.93 -0.41 -2.02
N TYR A 53 4.83 0.42 -3.06
CA TYR A 53 4.22 0.03 -4.34
C TYR A 53 4.98 -1.12 -5.01
N MET A 54 6.30 -1.02 -5.07
CA MET A 54 7.13 -2.10 -5.62
C MET A 54 6.96 -3.41 -4.84
N ALA A 55 6.84 -3.34 -3.51
CA ALA A 55 6.60 -4.51 -2.68
C ALA A 55 5.18 -5.08 -2.90
N ALA A 56 4.18 -4.21 -3.06
CA ALA A 56 2.80 -4.61 -3.34
C ALA A 56 2.67 -5.30 -4.71
N ASP A 57 3.34 -4.78 -5.75
CA ASP A 57 3.38 -5.38 -7.07
C ASP A 57 4.06 -6.76 -7.03
N ALA A 58 5.21 -6.85 -6.38
CA ALA A 58 5.91 -8.13 -6.21
C ALA A 58 5.07 -9.15 -5.42
N ALA A 59 4.36 -8.71 -4.38
CA ALA A 59 3.45 -9.57 -3.62
C ALA A 59 2.28 -10.06 -4.49
N LYS A 60 1.69 -9.18 -5.31
CA LYS A 60 0.62 -9.53 -6.25
C LYS A 60 1.07 -10.63 -7.22
N GLU A 61 2.25 -10.48 -7.83
CA GLU A 61 2.80 -11.48 -8.74
C GLU A 61 3.06 -12.82 -8.06
N GLN A 62 3.66 -12.81 -6.86
CA GLN A 62 3.96 -14.02 -6.11
C GLN A 62 2.70 -14.75 -5.64
N LEU A 63 1.65 -14.02 -5.27
CA LEU A 63 0.37 -14.60 -4.86
C LEU A 63 -0.41 -15.13 -6.05
N ALA A 64 -0.40 -14.43 -7.18
CA ALA A 64 -1.01 -14.91 -8.43
C ALA A 64 -0.39 -16.26 -8.87
N ALA A 65 0.92 -16.42 -8.72
CA ALA A 65 1.59 -17.69 -8.99
C ALA A 65 1.12 -18.85 -8.08
N LYS A 66 0.46 -18.54 -6.95
CA LYS A 66 -0.15 -19.49 -6.02
C LYS A 66 -1.67 -19.62 -6.20
N GLY A 67 -2.24 -18.98 -7.22
CA GLY A 67 -3.70 -18.95 -7.46
C GLY A 67 -4.47 -17.97 -6.58
N ILE A 68 -3.79 -17.03 -5.91
CA ILE A 68 -4.42 -15.99 -5.09
C ILE A 68 -4.32 -14.66 -5.85
N ASN A 69 -5.46 -14.13 -6.27
CA ASN A 69 -5.50 -12.88 -7.03
C ASN A 69 -5.80 -11.70 -6.12
N ILE A 70 -5.00 -10.63 -6.20
CA ILE A 70 -5.16 -9.40 -5.43
C ILE A 70 -5.42 -8.22 -6.36
N ALA A 71 -6.42 -7.41 -6.00
CA ALA A 71 -6.65 -6.07 -6.56
C ALA A 71 -6.28 -5.01 -5.51
N TRP A 72 -5.28 -4.17 -5.83
CA TRP A 72 -4.87 -3.07 -4.98
C TRP A 72 -5.68 -1.80 -5.24
N THR A 73 -6.12 -1.15 -4.17
CA THR A 73 -6.67 0.22 -4.19
C THR A 73 -5.77 1.12 -3.35
N TYR A 74 -5.27 2.21 -3.95
CA TYR A 74 -4.36 3.15 -3.28
C TYR A 74 -5.02 4.49 -3.03
N THR A 75 -4.80 5.05 -1.83
CA THR A 75 -5.08 6.44 -1.49
C THR A 75 -3.74 7.18 -1.38
N TYR A 76 -3.52 8.17 -2.24
CA TYR A 76 -2.24 8.87 -2.38
C TYR A 76 -2.22 10.22 -1.66
N ASN A 77 -1.00 10.67 -1.26
CA ASN A 77 -0.76 11.99 -0.68
C ASN A 77 -1.67 12.29 0.52
N HIS A 78 -1.92 11.27 1.34
CA HIS A 78 -2.86 11.39 2.44
C HIS A 78 -2.17 11.89 3.71
N PRO A 79 -2.68 12.95 4.37
CA PRO A 79 -2.11 13.42 5.63
C PRO A 79 -2.32 12.40 6.74
N GLU A 80 -1.38 12.36 7.68
CA GLU A 80 -1.53 11.60 8.92
C GLU A 80 -2.64 12.16 9.82
N GLY A 81 -3.06 11.38 10.81
CA GLY A 81 -4.04 11.76 11.81
C GLY A 81 -5.48 11.42 11.45
N ASP A 82 -6.43 12.18 11.98
CA ASP A 82 -7.87 11.89 11.92
C ASP A 82 -8.45 11.62 10.51
N PRO A 83 -8.00 12.27 9.43
CA PRO A 83 -8.54 11.99 8.09
C PRO A 83 -8.38 10.54 7.65
N VAL A 84 -7.34 9.85 8.12
CA VAL A 84 -7.09 8.42 7.81
C VAL A 84 -8.25 7.52 8.21
N ALA A 85 -8.99 7.89 9.26
CA ALA A 85 -10.16 7.13 9.68
C ALA A 85 -11.25 7.06 8.60
N THR A 86 -11.39 8.12 7.80
CA THR A 86 -12.34 8.13 6.69
C THR A 86 -11.90 7.15 5.60
N ASP A 87 -10.63 7.19 5.20
CA ASP A 87 -10.12 6.27 4.18
C ASP A 87 -10.15 4.80 4.63
N CYS A 88 -9.86 4.55 5.90
CA CYS A 88 -10.00 3.20 6.46
C CYS A 88 -11.44 2.68 6.32
N ARG A 89 -12.46 3.54 6.58
CA ARG A 89 -13.87 3.17 6.41
C ARG A 89 -14.22 2.99 4.94
N ASP A 90 -13.79 3.90 4.07
CA ASP A 90 -14.07 3.83 2.63
C ASP A 90 -13.51 2.53 2.02
N LEU A 91 -12.31 2.12 2.43
CA LEU A 91 -11.71 0.86 1.99
C LEU A 91 -12.40 -0.37 2.60
N GLY A 92 -12.81 -0.29 3.86
CA GLY A 92 -13.63 -1.33 4.51
C GLY A 92 -14.98 -1.50 3.82
N ASP A 93 -15.68 -0.41 3.55
CA ASP A 93 -16.97 -0.40 2.84
C ASP A 93 -16.82 -0.88 1.38
N ALA A 94 -15.66 -0.67 0.76
CA ALA A 94 -15.33 -1.23 -0.56
C ALA A 94 -15.02 -2.74 -0.53
N GLY A 95 -15.10 -3.37 0.63
CA GLY A 95 -14.86 -4.81 0.80
C GLY A 95 -13.40 -5.23 0.73
N CYS A 96 -12.48 -4.35 1.12
CA CYS A 96 -11.08 -4.73 1.27
C CYS A 96 -10.92 -5.71 2.43
N ILE A 97 -10.26 -6.85 2.17
CA ILE A 97 -9.94 -7.84 3.20
C ILE A 97 -8.76 -7.42 4.07
N ALA A 98 -7.92 -6.52 3.55
CA ALA A 98 -6.82 -5.92 4.29
C ALA A 98 -6.63 -4.45 3.89
N VAL A 99 -6.28 -3.60 4.86
CA VAL A 99 -5.98 -2.17 4.66
C VAL A 99 -4.63 -1.88 5.29
N PHE A 100 -3.69 -1.39 4.49
CA PHE A 100 -2.34 -1.03 4.90
C PHE A 100 -2.23 0.48 5.10
N CYS A 101 -1.66 0.91 6.23
CA CYS A 101 -1.36 2.30 6.55
C CYS A 101 0.16 2.49 6.57
N ASN A 102 0.72 3.20 5.60
CA ASN A 102 2.17 3.19 5.37
C ASN A 102 2.97 4.20 6.20
N SER A 103 2.32 4.99 7.04
CA SER A 103 3.01 5.98 7.87
C SER A 103 2.65 5.87 9.36
N TYR A 104 3.60 6.25 10.21
CA TYR A 104 3.52 6.13 11.67
C TYR A 104 2.29 6.86 12.25
N GLY A 105 2.04 8.09 11.82
CA GLY A 105 0.94 8.90 12.35
C GLY A 105 -0.47 8.48 11.86
N MET A 106 -0.56 7.46 11.03
CA MET A 106 -1.84 6.89 10.57
C MET A 106 -2.44 5.89 11.58
N GLU A 107 -1.60 5.27 12.42
CA GLU A 107 -2.01 4.17 13.31
C GLU A 107 -3.15 4.55 14.28
N PRO A 108 -3.13 5.68 14.99
CA PRO A 108 -4.20 5.97 15.96
C PRO A 108 -5.59 6.01 15.31
N ALA A 109 -5.69 6.57 14.10
CA ALA A 109 -6.94 6.61 13.35
C ALA A 109 -7.36 5.22 12.85
N MET A 110 -6.41 4.44 12.34
CA MET A 110 -6.62 3.04 11.93
C MET A 110 -7.17 2.19 13.08
N LEU A 111 -6.55 2.26 14.27
CA LEU A 111 -6.98 1.51 15.46
C LEU A 111 -8.39 1.88 15.92
N THR A 112 -8.79 3.14 15.71
CA THR A 112 -10.16 3.59 16.04
C THR A 112 -11.20 2.93 15.13
N VAL A 113 -10.85 2.66 13.87
CA VAL A 113 -11.77 2.10 12.86
C VAL A 113 -11.77 0.58 12.87
N ALA A 114 -10.66 -0.07 13.21
CA ALA A 114 -10.53 -1.52 13.14
C ALA A 114 -11.69 -2.31 13.79
N PRO A 115 -12.23 -1.92 14.96
CA PRO A 115 -13.38 -2.61 15.57
C PRO A 115 -14.68 -2.53 14.76
N GLU A 116 -14.80 -1.54 13.86
CA GLU A 116 -15.99 -1.35 13.02
C GLU A 116 -16.05 -2.39 11.89
N TYR A 117 -14.89 -2.97 11.50
CA TYR A 117 -14.72 -3.90 10.37
C TYR A 117 -13.99 -5.18 10.81
N PRO A 118 -14.64 -6.07 11.58
CA PRO A 118 -13.98 -7.24 12.16
C PRO A 118 -13.45 -8.25 11.13
N ASP A 119 -13.98 -8.22 9.89
CA ASP A 119 -13.56 -9.11 8.80
C ASP A 119 -12.44 -8.50 7.93
N THR A 120 -12.02 -7.26 8.20
CA THR A 120 -10.90 -6.57 7.53
C THR A 120 -9.69 -6.52 8.44
N VAL A 121 -8.53 -6.95 7.94
CA VAL A 121 -7.25 -6.83 8.67
C VAL A 121 -6.65 -5.46 8.43
N PHE A 122 -6.37 -4.71 9.48
CA PHE A 122 -5.70 -3.42 9.42
C PHE A 122 -4.22 -3.57 9.75
N VAL A 123 -3.35 -3.10 8.85
CA VAL A 123 -1.90 -3.29 8.92
C VAL A 123 -1.21 -1.94 9.11
N GLY A 124 -0.68 -1.69 10.28
CA GLY A 124 0.20 -0.57 10.54
C GLY A 124 1.62 -0.88 10.07
N MET A 125 2.15 -0.11 9.14
CA MET A 125 3.45 -0.42 8.50
C MET A 125 4.60 0.40 9.05
N THR A 126 4.69 0.80 10.20
CA THR A 126 5.80 1.49 10.86
C THR A 126 5.48 1.75 12.32
N ASN A 127 4.55 0.98 12.84
CA ASN A 127 3.88 1.24 14.09
C ASN A 127 4.34 0.32 15.20
N GLU A 128 3.91 0.64 16.41
CA GLU A 128 4.23 -0.17 17.57
C GLU A 128 3.02 -0.48 18.47
N ASN A 129 1.84 0.09 18.17
CA ASN A 129 0.69 -0.01 19.07
C ASN A 129 -0.29 -1.11 18.71
N SER A 130 -0.37 -1.51 17.45
CA SER A 130 -1.31 -2.56 16.99
C SER A 130 -1.20 -3.90 17.74
N TRP A 131 -0.06 -4.18 18.38
CA TRP A 131 0.12 -5.34 19.24
C TRP A 131 -0.21 -5.10 20.72
N LYS A 132 -0.45 -3.83 21.10
CA LYS A 132 -0.78 -3.44 22.50
C LYS A 132 -2.28 -3.33 22.72
N ASP A 133 -3.06 -3.08 21.66
CA ASP A 133 -4.48 -2.74 21.79
C ASP A 133 -5.43 -3.95 21.80
N ASP A 134 -4.88 -5.16 21.76
CA ASP A 134 -5.62 -6.43 21.89
C ASP A 134 -6.81 -6.54 20.90
N LEU A 135 -6.62 -6.02 19.69
CA LEU A 135 -7.57 -6.12 18.59
C LEU A 135 -7.19 -7.28 17.67
N ASP A 136 -8.12 -8.22 17.47
CA ASP A 136 -7.88 -9.44 16.71
C ASP A 136 -7.56 -9.20 15.22
N ASN A 137 -7.97 -8.04 14.69
CA ASN A 137 -7.85 -7.68 13.29
C ASN A 137 -6.83 -6.56 13.01
N THR A 138 -5.91 -6.31 13.93
CA THR A 138 -4.81 -5.35 13.72
C THR A 138 -3.45 -6.02 13.81
N VAL A 139 -2.56 -5.68 12.90
CA VAL A 139 -1.20 -6.21 12.87
C VAL A 139 -0.19 -5.10 12.57
N ASN A 140 1.05 -5.32 12.98
CA ASN A 140 2.17 -4.44 12.67
C ASN A 140 3.13 -5.13 11.70
N ALA A 141 3.44 -4.46 10.59
CA ALA A 141 4.42 -4.88 9.60
C ALA A 141 5.61 -3.91 9.59
N PHE A 142 6.42 -3.94 10.63
CA PHE A 142 7.59 -3.07 10.76
C PHE A 142 8.85 -3.76 10.20
N PRO A 143 9.46 -3.23 9.12
CA PRO A 143 10.68 -3.81 8.56
C PRO A 143 11.90 -3.53 9.44
N SER A 144 12.97 -4.35 9.26
CA SER A 144 14.26 -4.17 9.96
C SER A 144 15.04 -2.96 9.40
N VAL A 145 14.49 -1.75 9.56
CA VAL A 145 15.04 -0.51 8.99
C VAL A 145 16.47 -0.20 9.48
N TYR A 146 16.87 -0.74 10.62
CA TYR A 146 18.24 -0.56 11.15
C TYR A 146 19.30 -1.17 10.23
N GLU A 147 19.00 -2.24 9.49
CA GLU A 147 19.92 -2.84 8.52
C GLU A 147 20.22 -1.89 7.36
N GLY A 148 19.18 -1.29 6.79
CA GLY A 148 19.32 -0.28 5.74
C GLY A 148 20.05 0.98 6.24
N ARG A 149 19.79 1.40 7.48
CA ARG A 149 20.48 2.53 8.11
C ARG A 149 21.97 2.24 8.34
N TYR A 150 22.31 1.01 8.73
CA TYR A 150 23.69 0.60 8.85
C TYR A 150 24.42 0.70 7.50
N LEU A 151 23.85 0.14 6.44
CA LEU A 151 24.42 0.22 5.09
C LEU A 151 24.57 1.67 4.61
N ALA A 152 23.57 2.51 4.84
CA ALA A 152 23.64 3.93 4.53
C ALA A 152 24.76 4.64 5.32
N GLY A 153 24.95 4.29 6.60
CA GLY A 153 26.06 4.80 7.41
C GLY A 153 27.43 4.39 6.87
N VAL A 154 27.58 3.14 6.45
CA VAL A 154 28.81 2.65 5.81
C VAL A 154 29.10 3.42 4.51
N ALA A 155 28.10 3.55 3.63
CA ALA A 155 28.23 4.29 2.38
C ALA A 155 28.60 5.76 2.61
N ALA A 156 27.98 6.42 3.57
CA ALA A 156 28.29 7.80 3.96
C ALA A 156 29.73 7.92 4.48
N GLY A 157 30.18 6.97 5.32
CA GLY A 157 31.55 6.94 5.84
C GLY A 157 32.59 6.76 4.71
N MET A 158 32.33 5.86 3.77
CA MET A 158 33.18 5.64 2.60
C MET A 158 33.27 6.91 1.73
N LYS A 159 32.14 7.57 1.48
CA LYS A 159 32.13 8.81 0.71
C LYS A 159 32.86 9.94 1.42
N LEU A 160 32.69 10.05 2.73
CA LEU A 160 33.43 11.02 3.53
C LEU A 160 34.96 10.79 3.45
N GLN A 161 35.41 9.54 3.54
CA GLN A 161 36.80 9.19 3.42
C GLN A 161 37.35 9.56 2.04
N GLU A 162 36.63 9.24 0.98
CA GLU A 162 36.97 9.65 -0.41
C GLU A 162 37.13 11.16 -0.53
N MET A 163 36.22 11.95 0.04
CA MET A 163 36.29 13.42 0.00
C MET A 163 37.48 13.99 0.79
N ILE A 164 37.85 13.33 1.90
CA ILE A 164 39.06 13.69 2.66
C ILE A 164 40.32 13.38 1.83
N ASP A 165 40.39 12.20 1.25
CA ASP A 165 41.54 11.75 0.45
C ASP A 165 41.74 12.63 -0.78
N ASN A 166 40.66 13.12 -1.37
CA ASN A 166 40.68 14.07 -2.50
C ASN A 166 40.96 15.52 -2.06
N GLY A 167 41.06 15.82 -0.78
CA GLY A 167 41.27 17.16 -0.27
C GLY A 167 40.06 18.11 -0.35
N GLU A 168 38.88 17.57 -0.64
CA GLU A 168 37.64 18.32 -0.72
C GLU A 168 37.16 18.76 0.69
N ILE A 169 37.46 17.95 1.70
CA ILE A 169 37.15 18.22 3.10
C ILE A 169 38.44 18.05 3.92
N LYS A 170 38.64 18.94 4.88
CA LYS A 170 39.71 18.79 5.87
C LYS A 170 39.20 18.06 7.10
N ALA A 171 39.82 16.96 7.46
CA ALA A 171 39.61 16.29 8.73
C ALA A 171 40.23 17.14 9.85
N ASP A 172 39.43 17.92 10.57
CA ASP A 172 39.89 18.79 11.67
C ASP A 172 39.75 18.09 13.05
N GLY A 173 39.53 16.79 13.08
CA GLY A 173 39.34 15.99 14.28
C GLY A 173 37.98 16.14 14.96
N LYS A 174 37.05 16.84 14.35
CA LYS A 174 35.66 16.91 14.82
C LYS A 174 34.85 15.75 14.27
N ALA A 175 34.08 15.09 15.14
CA ALA A 175 33.18 14.04 14.74
C ALA A 175 32.06 14.61 13.85
N LEU A 176 31.85 14.02 12.68
CA LEU A 176 30.67 14.28 11.86
C LEU A 176 29.46 13.61 12.52
N THR A 177 28.59 14.37 13.14
CA THR A 177 27.35 13.84 13.67
C THR A 177 26.31 13.80 12.55
N VAL A 178 26.04 12.62 12.02
CA VAL A 178 24.88 12.40 11.14
C VAL A 178 23.65 12.32 12.04
N LEU A 179 22.96 13.44 12.20
CA LEU A 179 21.67 13.47 12.89
C LEU A 179 20.64 12.85 11.99
N SER A 180 20.25 11.60 12.23
CA SER A 180 18.99 11.10 11.72
C SER A 180 17.89 11.82 12.47
N LYS A 181 17.25 12.77 11.82
CA LYS A 181 16.02 13.35 12.33
C LYS A 181 14.92 12.30 12.14
N SER A 182 14.57 11.60 13.20
CA SER A 182 13.31 10.88 13.25
C SER A 182 12.21 11.94 13.35
N SER A 183 11.45 12.14 12.29
CA SER A 183 10.19 12.85 12.30
C SER A 183 9.12 11.94 12.84
#